data_ebdfd4a00f7024080a50228e16bc6613
#
_entry.id   ebdfd4a00f7024080a50228e16bc6613
#
_cell.length_a   1.000
_cell.length_b   1.000
_cell.length_c   1.000
_cell.angle_alpha   90.00
_cell.angle_beta   90.00
_cell.angle_gamma   90.00
#
_symmetry.space_group_name_H-M   'P 1'
#
loop_
_entity.id
_entity.type
_entity.pdbx_description
1 polymer ?
#
loop_
_entity_poly.entity_id
_entity_poly.type
_entity_poly.pdbx_seq_one_letter_code
_entity_poly.pdbx_strand_id
1 'polypeptide(L)'
;HLSGVGLVIINNLSASSVPPDFLHALDYYVREQGGGLLMCGGRHSFGSGGYFSSPIDELLPVSMEMKKDKMKLMTAMSIVLDRSGSMSCSVPGGKTKMDLANAGTCQTISLLSDQDLISVHAVDSEPHPIVTLSSLGPNRKKMISSVSRIASMGGGIFIGAGLKAGWRELQRSVAGTRHLLLFADADDSEEPADYRETLKEMVKEGATVSVIALGTEKSADAGLLREIAELGRGRIFFCDRPGDIPSIFAQETVSVARAAFIRERTSLRGTAGW
;
A
#
# COMPACT_ATOMS: atom_id res chain seq x y z
N HIS A 1 9.50 20.47 -24.57
CA HIS A 1 8.80 21.09 -25.70
C HIS A 1 8.03 20.02 -26.47
N LEU A 2 6.70 20.17 -26.57
CA LEU A 2 5.81 19.29 -27.34
C LEU A 2 5.52 19.85 -28.74
N SER A 3 6.27 20.86 -29.17
CA SER A 3 6.11 21.52 -30.47
C SER A 3 6.35 20.53 -31.61
N GLY A 4 5.37 20.38 -32.52
CA GLY A 4 5.45 19.43 -33.63
C GLY A 4 5.04 17.99 -33.30
N VAL A 5 4.69 17.71 -32.05
CA VAL A 5 4.12 16.40 -31.65
C VAL A 5 2.63 16.42 -31.95
N GLY A 6 2.11 15.41 -32.65
CA GLY A 6 0.67 15.29 -32.93
C GLY A 6 -0.09 14.52 -31.87
N LEU A 7 0.57 13.55 -31.21
CA LEU A 7 -0.06 12.70 -30.20
C LEU A 7 0.96 12.31 -29.13
N VAL A 8 0.56 12.42 -27.86
CA VAL A 8 1.29 11.88 -26.72
C VAL A 8 0.59 10.64 -26.22
N ILE A 9 1.32 9.54 -26.04
CA ILE A 9 0.77 8.27 -25.52
C ILE A 9 1.41 8.00 -24.14
N ILE A 10 0.58 7.93 -23.11
CA ILE A 10 0.98 7.50 -21.77
C ILE A 10 0.54 6.05 -21.60
N ASN A 11 1.50 5.12 -21.61
CA ASN A 11 1.22 3.70 -21.50
C ASN A 11 1.80 3.14 -20.20
N ASN A 12 0.92 2.76 -19.27
CA ASN A 12 1.25 2.11 -18.00
C ASN A 12 2.40 2.81 -17.22
N LEU A 13 2.40 4.14 -17.22
CA LEU A 13 3.38 4.98 -16.53
C LEU A 13 2.72 5.64 -15.33
N SER A 14 3.35 5.58 -14.16
CA SER A 14 2.86 6.24 -12.94
C SER A 14 3.06 7.75 -13.01
N ALA A 15 2.12 8.52 -12.46
CA ALA A 15 2.24 9.98 -12.35
C ALA A 15 3.48 10.41 -11.55
N SER A 16 3.88 9.60 -10.56
CA SER A 16 5.11 9.84 -9.76
C SER A 16 6.40 9.70 -10.58
N SER A 17 6.36 9.03 -11.73
CA SER A 17 7.48 8.89 -12.65
C SER A 17 7.55 10.00 -13.71
N VAL A 18 6.58 10.92 -13.69
CA VAL A 18 6.46 12.03 -14.64
C VAL A 18 6.72 13.34 -13.90
N PRO A 19 7.62 14.20 -14.40
CA PRO A 19 7.81 15.51 -13.77
C PRO A 19 6.50 16.30 -13.71
N PRO A 20 6.17 16.96 -12.59
CA PRO A 20 4.94 17.73 -12.47
C PRO A 20 4.77 18.80 -13.56
N ASP A 21 5.86 19.48 -13.91
CA ASP A 21 5.87 20.48 -14.98
C ASP A 21 5.49 19.91 -16.34
N PHE A 22 5.80 18.63 -16.59
CA PHE A 22 5.40 17.95 -17.81
C PHE A 22 3.90 17.68 -17.86
N LEU A 23 3.27 17.39 -16.73
CA LEU A 23 1.81 17.20 -16.65
C LEU A 23 1.08 18.52 -16.94
N HIS A 24 1.58 19.65 -16.43
CA HIS A 24 1.07 20.97 -16.78
C HIS A 24 1.31 21.33 -18.25
N ALA A 25 2.47 20.96 -18.79
CA ALA A 25 2.74 21.16 -20.21
C ALA A 25 1.82 20.33 -21.11
N LEU A 26 1.44 19.13 -20.68
CA LEU A 26 0.46 18.29 -21.39
C LEU A 26 -0.93 18.91 -21.37
N ASP A 27 -1.36 19.47 -20.25
CA ASP A 27 -2.65 20.17 -20.16
C ASP A 27 -2.70 21.34 -21.17
N TYR A 28 -1.68 22.19 -21.15
CA TYR A 28 -1.55 23.29 -22.12
C TYR A 28 -1.51 22.80 -23.58
N TYR A 29 -0.73 21.73 -23.85
CA TYR A 29 -0.57 21.14 -25.18
C TYR A 29 -1.93 20.65 -25.74
N VAL A 30 -2.74 20.00 -24.93
CA VAL A 30 -4.04 19.50 -25.39
C VAL A 30 -5.06 20.62 -25.53
N ARG A 31 -5.18 21.52 -24.55
CA ARG A 31 -6.20 22.57 -24.54
C ARG A 31 -5.91 23.70 -25.50
N GLU A 32 -4.67 24.16 -25.54
CA GLU A 32 -4.32 25.37 -26.27
C GLU A 32 -3.65 25.10 -27.63
N GLN A 33 -2.96 23.98 -27.77
CA GLN A 33 -2.27 23.63 -29.02
C GLN A 33 -3.02 22.58 -29.85
N GLY A 34 -4.12 22.03 -29.34
CA GLY A 34 -4.93 21.03 -30.04
C GLY A 34 -4.24 19.68 -30.19
N GLY A 35 -3.25 19.37 -29.34
CA GLY A 35 -2.54 18.11 -29.38
C GLY A 35 -3.38 16.93 -28.90
N GLY A 36 -3.07 15.73 -29.38
CA GLY A 36 -3.74 14.51 -28.96
C GLY A 36 -3.10 13.92 -27.67
N LEU A 37 -3.93 13.39 -26.78
CA LEU A 37 -3.49 12.63 -25.62
C LEU A 37 -4.19 11.28 -25.58
N LEU A 38 -3.44 10.19 -25.50
CA LEU A 38 -3.93 8.84 -25.28
C LEU A 38 -3.32 8.29 -23.99
N MET A 39 -4.17 7.91 -23.04
CA MET A 39 -3.74 7.15 -21.85
C MET A 39 -4.21 5.73 -21.96
N CYS A 40 -3.30 4.77 -21.77
CA CYS A 40 -3.60 3.34 -21.74
C CYS A 40 -2.70 2.62 -20.74
N GLY A 41 -3.04 1.38 -20.45
CA GLY A 41 -2.23 0.50 -19.60
C GLY A 41 -2.98 -0.04 -18.40
N GLY A 42 -2.22 -0.57 -17.42
CA GLY A 42 -2.71 -1.31 -16.28
C GLY A 42 -2.58 -0.56 -14.95
N ARG A 43 -1.86 -1.17 -14.00
CA ARG A 43 -1.78 -0.73 -12.60
C ARG A 43 -1.16 0.65 -12.37
N HIS A 44 -0.38 1.13 -13.33
CA HIS A 44 0.34 2.42 -13.24
C HIS A 44 -0.32 3.52 -14.08
N SER A 45 -1.56 3.30 -14.52
CA SER A 45 -2.33 4.28 -15.29
C SER A 45 -3.56 4.77 -14.54
N PHE A 46 -4.14 5.85 -15.01
CA PHE A 46 -5.37 6.45 -14.47
C PHE A 46 -5.30 6.73 -12.95
N GLY A 47 -6.39 6.56 -12.21
CA GLY A 47 -6.45 6.79 -10.78
C GLY A 47 -5.47 5.95 -9.97
N SER A 48 -5.28 4.66 -10.31
CA SER A 48 -4.31 3.79 -9.65
C SER A 48 -2.85 4.17 -9.95
N GLY A 49 -2.61 4.85 -11.06
CA GLY A 49 -1.32 5.42 -11.42
C GLY A 49 -1.02 6.77 -10.76
N GLY A 50 -1.95 7.30 -9.94
CA GLY A 50 -1.76 8.56 -9.22
C GLY A 50 -2.16 9.81 -10.02
N TYR A 51 -2.93 9.67 -11.10
CA TYR A 51 -3.36 10.79 -11.94
C TYR A 51 -4.63 11.49 -11.45
N PHE A 52 -5.29 10.99 -10.40
CA PHE A 52 -6.42 11.64 -9.78
C PHE A 52 -6.06 13.05 -9.31
N SER A 53 -6.89 14.04 -9.65
CA SER A 53 -6.66 15.47 -9.39
C SER A 53 -5.33 16.01 -9.96
N SER A 54 -4.75 15.33 -10.96
CA SER A 54 -3.63 15.86 -11.72
C SER A 54 -4.10 16.81 -12.83
N PRO A 55 -3.21 17.63 -13.42
CA PRO A 55 -3.59 18.53 -14.51
C PRO A 55 -4.24 17.84 -15.72
N ILE A 56 -3.95 16.55 -15.94
CA ILE A 56 -4.51 15.79 -17.06
C ILE A 56 -5.79 15.00 -16.72
N ASP A 57 -6.23 14.98 -15.47
CA ASP A 57 -7.46 14.29 -15.06
C ASP A 57 -8.69 14.78 -15.83
N GLU A 58 -8.81 16.10 -15.99
CA GLU A 58 -9.90 16.74 -16.72
C GLU A 58 -9.78 16.63 -18.24
N LEU A 59 -8.63 16.22 -18.77
CA LEU A 59 -8.43 16.05 -20.21
C LEU A 59 -8.95 14.72 -20.73
N LEU A 60 -9.06 13.74 -19.83
CA LEU A 60 -9.44 12.40 -20.21
C LEU A 60 -10.98 12.27 -20.28
N PRO A 61 -11.50 11.46 -21.23
CA PRO A 61 -12.94 11.26 -21.38
C PRO A 61 -13.56 10.41 -20.25
N VAL A 62 -12.77 10.06 -19.24
CA VAL A 62 -13.16 9.24 -18.09
C VAL A 62 -12.81 10.00 -16.82
N SER A 63 -13.75 10.10 -15.89
CA SER A 63 -13.48 10.65 -14.57
C SER A 63 -12.75 9.62 -13.71
N MET A 64 -11.66 10.03 -13.11
CA MET A 64 -10.96 9.25 -12.09
C MET A 64 -11.55 9.47 -10.69
N GLU A 65 -12.50 10.38 -10.57
CA GLU A 65 -13.27 10.58 -9.34
C GLU A 65 -14.17 9.37 -9.10
N MET A 66 -14.00 8.72 -7.95
CA MET A 66 -14.89 7.64 -7.56
C MET A 66 -16.25 8.21 -7.19
N LYS A 67 -17.26 8.05 -8.06
CA LYS A 67 -18.64 8.40 -7.73
C LYS A 67 -19.05 7.72 -6.44
N LYS A 68 -19.55 8.50 -5.49
CA LYS A 68 -19.97 8.05 -4.14
C LYS A 68 -21.00 6.91 -4.14
N ASP A 69 -21.68 6.66 -5.25
CA ASP A 69 -22.83 5.74 -5.36
C ASP A 69 -22.50 4.34 -5.89
N LYS A 70 -21.28 4.07 -6.32
CA LYS A 70 -20.89 2.68 -6.60
C LYS A 70 -20.08 2.18 -5.44
N MET A 71 -20.64 1.23 -4.71
CA MET A 71 -20.08 0.50 -3.58
C MET A 71 -18.55 0.60 -3.55
N LYS A 72 -18.03 1.54 -2.76
CA LYS A 72 -16.63 1.55 -2.39
C LYS A 72 -16.39 0.18 -1.81
N LEU A 73 -15.63 -0.65 -2.50
CA LEU A 73 -15.14 -1.87 -1.90
C LEU A 73 -14.31 -1.42 -0.70
N MET A 74 -14.91 -1.51 0.48
CA MET A 74 -14.22 -1.17 1.72
C MET A 74 -12.94 -1.99 1.77
N THR A 75 -11.85 -1.35 2.13
CA THR A 75 -10.59 -2.02 2.41
C THR A 75 -10.48 -2.27 3.90
N ALA A 76 -10.19 -3.51 4.29
CA ALA A 76 -9.73 -3.84 5.62
C ALA A 76 -8.23 -4.11 5.54
N MET A 77 -7.44 -3.31 6.25
CA MET A 77 -5.99 -3.43 6.29
C MET A 77 -5.53 -3.77 7.70
N SER A 78 -4.74 -4.84 7.83
CA SER A 78 -4.05 -5.17 9.08
C SER A 78 -2.57 -4.86 8.93
N ILE A 79 -2.01 -4.03 9.79
CA ILE A 79 -0.59 -3.72 9.80
C ILE A 79 0.06 -4.45 10.96
N VAL A 80 1.10 -5.20 10.66
CA VAL A 80 1.94 -5.92 11.63
C VAL A 80 3.31 -5.27 11.61
N LEU A 81 3.68 -4.63 12.72
CA LEU A 81 4.93 -3.89 12.86
C LEU A 81 5.88 -4.64 13.77
N ASP A 82 7.07 -4.83 13.28
CA ASP A 82 8.21 -5.21 14.08
C ASP A 82 8.52 -4.12 15.12
N ARG A 83 8.63 -4.52 16.39
CA ARG A 83 9.11 -3.67 17.48
C ARG A 83 10.28 -4.30 18.25
N SER A 84 10.99 -5.23 17.61
CA SER A 84 12.20 -5.87 18.15
C SER A 84 13.27 -4.88 18.57
N GLY A 85 14.30 -5.36 19.23
CA GLY A 85 15.37 -4.53 19.77
C GLY A 85 16.09 -3.69 18.71
N SER A 86 16.30 -4.25 17.51
CA SER A 86 16.94 -3.60 16.37
C SER A 86 16.18 -2.33 15.89
N MET A 87 14.87 -2.26 16.14
CA MET A 87 14.04 -1.12 15.79
C MET A 87 14.35 0.14 16.61
N SER A 88 15.10 0.02 17.72
CA SER A 88 15.61 1.16 18.51
C SER A 88 16.80 1.86 17.87
N CYS A 89 17.43 1.24 16.85
CA CYS A 89 18.60 1.80 16.20
C CYS A 89 18.29 3.16 15.58
N SER A 90 19.19 4.13 15.83
CA SER A 90 19.11 5.46 15.27
C SER A 90 19.48 5.45 13.79
N VAL A 91 18.77 6.26 13.01
CA VAL A 91 19.01 6.49 11.59
C VAL A 91 19.47 7.94 11.36
N PRO A 92 20.04 8.28 10.20
CA PRO A 92 20.36 9.66 9.86
C PRO A 92 19.15 10.59 10.07
N GLY A 93 19.37 11.70 10.78
CA GLY A 93 18.31 12.66 11.13
C GLY A 93 17.75 12.51 12.56
N GLY A 94 18.37 11.65 13.41
CA GLY A 94 18.09 11.56 14.85
C GLY A 94 16.79 10.82 15.21
N LYS A 95 16.17 10.15 14.23
CA LYS A 95 15.01 9.27 14.45
C LYS A 95 15.49 7.83 14.62
N THR A 96 14.62 6.99 15.16
CA THR A 96 14.82 5.52 15.17
C THR A 96 14.14 4.87 13.98
N LYS A 97 14.49 3.61 13.70
CA LYS A 97 13.75 2.78 12.73
C LYS A 97 12.27 2.69 13.11
N MET A 98 11.96 2.57 14.41
CA MET A 98 10.59 2.52 14.93
C MET A 98 9.83 3.82 14.68
N ASP A 99 10.47 4.98 14.84
CA ASP A 99 9.83 6.28 14.53
C ASP A 99 9.41 6.36 13.07
N LEU A 100 10.21 5.82 12.16
CA LEU A 100 9.90 5.81 10.73
C LEU A 100 8.79 4.81 10.37
N ALA A 101 8.77 3.64 11.01
CA ALA A 101 7.68 2.67 10.87
C ALA A 101 6.36 3.25 11.37
N ASN A 102 6.39 3.91 12.53
CA ASN A 102 5.24 4.63 13.08
C ASN A 102 4.75 5.73 12.12
N ALA A 103 5.66 6.52 11.58
CA ALA A 103 5.33 7.57 10.61
C ALA A 103 4.67 6.99 9.35
N GLY A 104 5.20 5.89 8.80
CA GLY A 104 4.63 5.19 7.66
C GLY A 104 3.22 4.66 7.95
N THR A 105 3.03 4.05 9.12
CA THR A 105 1.71 3.57 9.56
C THR A 105 0.72 4.72 9.76
N CYS A 106 1.15 5.83 10.36
CA CYS A 106 0.31 7.03 10.49
C CYS A 106 -0.08 7.61 9.12
N GLN A 107 0.83 7.57 8.15
CA GLN A 107 0.55 7.98 6.78
C GLN A 107 -0.46 7.05 6.11
N THR A 108 -0.35 5.73 6.28
CA THR A 108 -1.36 4.75 5.85
C THR A 108 -2.74 5.09 6.41
N ILE A 109 -2.83 5.33 7.73
CA ILE A 109 -4.08 5.73 8.39
C ILE A 109 -4.65 7.02 7.78
N SER A 110 -3.80 7.96 7.37
CA SER A 110 -4.23 9.23 6.77
C SER A 110 -4.72 9.08 5.34
N LEU A 111 -4.20 8.12 4.58
CA LEU A 111 -4.52 7.88 3.16
C LEU A 111 -5.80 7.05 2.97
N LEU A 112 -6.11 6.16 3.91
CA LEU A 112 -7.32 5.34 3.87
C LEU A 112 -8.56 6.21 4.08
N SER A 113 -9.70 5.79 3.56
CA SER A 113 -10.96 6.51 3.70
C SER A 113 -11.60 6.26 5.07
N ASP A 114 -12.56 7.10 5.45
CA ASP A 114 -13.26 7.01 6.73
C ASP A 114 -14.02 5.69 6.92
N GLN A 115 -14.43 5.06 5.81
CA GLN A 115 -15.16 3.79 5.81
C GLN A 115 -14.24 2.56 5.83
N ASP A 116 -12.96 2.73 5.47
CA ASP A 116 -12.00 1.63 5.51
C ASP A 116 -11.73 1.22 6.96
N LEU A 117 -11.35 -0.05 7.11
CA LEU A 117 -11.05 -0.65 8.41
C LEU A 117 -9.54 -0.81 8.55
N ILE A 118 -9.03 -0.56 9.74
CA ILE A 118 -7.62 -0.81 10.03
C ILE A 118 -7.45 -1.49 11.38
N SER A 119 -6.48 -2.39 11.46
CA SER A 119 -5.90 -2.89 12.72
C SER A 119 -4.39 -2.71 12.69
N VAL A 120 -3.77 -2.53 13.84
CA VAL A 120 -2.32 -2.42 13.99
C VAL A 120 -1.87 -3.27 15.16
N HIS A 121 -0.91 -4.15 14.92
CA HIS A 121 -0.23 -4.95 15.92
C HIS A 121 1.25 -4.61 15.92
N ALA A 122 1.82 -4.38 17.09
CA ALA A 122 3.26 -4.33 17.29
C ALA A 122 3.73 -5.71 17.79
N VAL A 123 4.77 -6.27 17.20
CA VAL A 123 5.19 -7.65 17.45
C VAL A 123 6.66 -7.69 17.89
N ASP A 124 6.88 -8.35 18.99
CA ASP A 124 8.19 -8.83 19.47
C ASP A 124 8.08 -10.34 19.67
N SER A 125 8.24 -10.83 20.90
CA SER A 125 7.98 -12.25 21.25
C SER A 125 6.51 -12.63 21.18
N GLU A 126 5.61 -11.64 21.23
CA GLU A 126 4.16 -11.82 21.10
C GLU A 126 3.51 -10.60 20.39
N PRO A 127 2.32 -10.79 19.80
CA PRO A 127 1.60 -9.68 19.17
C PRO A 127 0.85 -8.84 20.19
N HIS A 128 1.11 -7.53 20.18
CA HIS A 128 0.46 -6.53 21.02
C HIS A 128 -0.54 -5.72 20.19
N PRO A 129 -1.85 -5.79 20.47
CA PRO A 129 -2.85 -5.03 19.75
C PRO A 129 -2.76 -3.54 20.12
N ILE A 130 -2.36 -2.70 19.19
CA ILE A 130 -2.30 -1.23 19.33
C ILE A 130 -3.63 -0.62 18.87
N VAL A 131 -4.16 -1.12 17.76
CA VAL A 131 -5.46 -0.74 17.21
C VAL A 131 -6.17 -2.03 16.79
N THR A 132 -7.32 -2.32 17.41
CA THR A 132 -8.20 -3.41 16.96
C THR A 132 -8.97 -2.98 15.71
N LEU A 133 -9.38 -3.94 14.87
CA LEU A 133 -10.04 -3.65 13.60
C LEU A 133 -11.27 -2.77 13.79
N SER A 134 -11.20 -1.57 13.28
CA SER A 134 -12.27 -0.58 13.37
C SER A 134 -12.20 0.44 12.24
N SER A 135 -13.32 1.12 11.97
CA SER A 135 -13.40 2.17 10.97
C SER A 135 -12.58 3.40 11.36
N LEU A 136 -12.00 4.03 10.35
CA LEU A 136 -11.12 5.17 10.54
C LEU A 136 -11.87 6.45 10.95
N GLY A 137 -12.97 6.77 10.33
CA GLY A 137 -13.68 8.04 10.45
C GLY A 137 -13.55 8.73 11.80
N PRO A 138 -14.34 8.34 12.83
CA PRO A 138 -14.31 9.01 14.13
C PRO A 138 -13.03 8.70 14.94
N ASN A 139 -12.33 7.63 14.59
CA ASN A 139 -11.21 7.10 15.38
C ASN A 139 -9.82 7.52 14.87
N ARG A 140 -9.72 8.10 13.68
CA ARG A 140 -8.46 8.40 12.98
C ARG A 140 -7.42 9.10 13.86
N LYS A 141 -7.79 10.18 14.54
CA LYS A 141 -6.87 10.93 15.41
C LYS A 141 -6.37 10.08 16.58
N LYS A 142 -7.25 9.29 17.20
CA LYS A 142 -6.91 8.41 18.31
C LYS A 142 -5.95 7.30 17.83
N MET A 143 -6.22 6.70 16.68
CA MET A 143 -5.37 5.67 16.09
C MET A 143 -3.97 6.21 15.80
N ILE A 144 -3.85 7.37 15.14
CA ILE A 144 -2.57 8.03 14.89
C ILE A 144 -1.82 8.28 16.18
N SER A 145 -2.50 8.80 17.22
CA SER A 145 -1.88 9.03 18.53
C SER A 145 -1.42 7.73 19.21
N SER A 146 -2.11 6.62 19.03
CA SER A 146 -1.70 5.32 19.59
C SER A 146 -0.50 4.76 18.85
N VAL A 147 -0.52 4.81 17.53
CA VAL A 147 0.58 4.31 16.66
C VAL A 147 1.85 5.11 16.85
N SER A 148 1.77 6.45 16.93
CA SER A 148 2.95 7.31 17.11
C SER A 148 3.71 7.08 18.42
N ARG A 149 3.16 6.33 19.35
CA ARG A 149 3.76 6.00 20.66
C ARG A 149 4.31 4.58 20.74
N ILE A 150 4.26 3.80 19.67
CA ILE A 150 4.86 2.47 19.68
C ILE A 150 6.37 2.62 19.86
N ALA A 151 6.92 1.90 20.83
CA ALA A 151 8.33 1.89 21.14
C ALA A 151 8.89 0.47 20.94
N SER A 152 10.15 0.40 20.54
CA SER A 152 10.90 -0.87 20.57
C SER A 152 11.06 -1.35 22.01
N MET A 153 10.85 -2.66 22.25
CA MET A 153 10.87 -3.24 23.60
C MET A 153 11.94 -4.32 23.77
N GLY A 154 12.72 -4.62 22.74
CA GLY A 154 13.74 -5.68 22.75
C GLY A 154 13.21 -7.04 22.25
N GLY A 155 14.09 -8.04 22.21
CA GLY A 155 13.78 -9.35 21.59
C GLY A 155 13.81 -9.30 20.07
N GLY A 156 13.55 -10.46 19.43
CA GLY A 156 13.35 -10.58 17.99
C GLY A 156 11.87 -10.52 17.60
N ILE A 157 11.56 -10.61 16.31
CA ILE A 157 10.18 -10.62 15.82
C ILE A 157 9.68 -12.04 15.57
N PHE A 158 8.56 -12.42 16.18
CA PHE A 158 7.83 -13.66 15.93
C PHE A 158 6.80 -13.47 14.80
N ILE A 159 7.28 -13.50 13.56
CA ILE A 159 6.48 -13.18 12.35
C ILE A 159 5.21 -14.02 12.26
N GLY A 160 5.29 -15.34 12.51
CA GLY A 160 4.13 -16.23 12.44
C GLY A 160 3.03 -15.86 13.43
N ALA A 161 3.39 -15.42 14.65
CA ALA A 161 2.43 -14.94 15.63
C ALA A 161 1.77 -13.62 15.17
N GLY A 162 2.55 -12.71 14.59
CA GLY A 162 2.06 -11.46 14.01
C GLY A 162 1.08 -11.70 12.86
N LEU A 163 1.41 -12.58 11.92
CA LEU A 163 0.54 -12.95 10.79
C LEU A 163 -0.79 -13.53 11.28
N LYS A 164 -0.76 -14.43 12.27
CA LYS A 164 -1.97 -15.02 12.89
C LYS A 164 -2.83 -13.95 13.58
N ALA A 165 -2.22 -13.00 14.29
CA ALA A 165 -2.94 -11.93 14.96
C ALA A 165 -3.60 -10.98 13.93
N GLY A 166 -2.86 -10.55 12.93
CA GLY A 166 -3.40 -9.71 11.86
C GLY A 166 -4.51 -10.40 11.06
N TRP A 167 -4.36 -11.70 10.80
CA TRP A 167 -5.38 -12.49 10.11
C TRP A 167 -6.68 -12.60 10.92
N ARG A 168 -6.60 -12.86 12.21
CA ARG A 168 -7.79 -12.89 13.10
C ARG A 168 -8.59 -11.59 13.05
N GLU A 169 -7.92 -10.46 12.93
CA GLU A 169 -8.62 -9.17 12.76
C GLU A 169 -9.30 -9.09 11.39
N LEU A 170 -8.61 -9.49 10.32
CA LEU A 170 -9.16 -9.45 8.95
C LEU A 170 -10.34 -10.42 8.76
N GLN A 171 -10.34 -11.57 9.43
CA GLN A 171 -11.45 -12.52 9.41
C GLN A 171 -12.76 -11.92 9.95
N ARG A 172 -12.68 -10.92 10.82
CA ARG A 172 -13.85 -10.22 11.39
C ARG A 172 -14.46 -9.21 10.42
N SER A 173 -13.79 -8.98 9.29
CA SER A 173 -14.19 -7.98 8.29
C SER A 173 -15.01 -8.60 7.17
N VAL A 174 -16.05 -7.87 6.77
CA VAL A 174 -16.84 -8.14 5.55
C VAL A 174 -16.36 -7.29 4.36
N ALA A 175 -15.23 -6.60 4.48
CA ALA A 175 -14.68 -5.78 3.40
C ALA A 175 -14.34 -6.62 2.18
N GLY A 176 -14.60 -6.08 1.00
CA GLY A 176 -14.30 -6.75 -0.28
C GLY A 176 -12.80 -6.90 -0.54
N THR A 177 -11.98 -6.00 0.00
CA THR A 177 -10.52 -6.09 -0.04
C THR A 177 -9.99 -6.29 1.38
N ARG A 178 -9.27 -7.40 1.59
CA ARG A 178 -8.60 -7.70 2.85
C ARG A 178 -7.11 -7.80 2.59
N HIS A 179 -6.32 -7.00 3.29
CA HIS A 179 -4.88 -6.93 3.08
C HIS A 179 -4.11 -6.86 4.39
N LEU A 180 -3.05 -7.65 4.50
CA LEU A 180 -2.10 -7.55 5.60
C LEU A 180 -0.79 -6.96 5.08
N LEU A 181 -0.28 -5.96 5.80
CA LEU A 181 1.02 -5.36 5.56
C LEU A 181 1.94 -5.70 6.72
N LEU A 182 2.93 -6.55 6.44
CA LEU A 182 3.99 -6.88 7.38
C LEU A 182 5.17 -5.93 7.19
N PHE A 183 5.62 -5.30 8.27
CA PHE A 183 6.88 -4.57 8.33
C PHE A 183 7.82 -5.29 9.28
N ALA A 184 8.98 -5.70 8.80
CA ALA A 184 9.98 -6.43 9.57
C ALA A 184 11.41 -6.00 9.24
N ASP A 185 12.30 -6.04 10.24
CA ASP A 185 13.74 -6.00 10.02
C ASP A 185 14.17 -7.33 9.38
N ALA A 186 14.90 -7.26 8.29
CA ALA A 186 15.27 -8.44 7.51
C ALA A 186 16.41 -9.29 8.14
N ASP A 187 16.87 -8.95 9.32
CA ASP A 187 17.97 -9.61 10.01
C ASP A 187 17.63 -10.03 11.45
N ASP A 188 16.35 -10.02 11.86
CA ASP A 188 15.95 -10.19 13.26
C ASP A 188 14.71 -11.11 13.47
N SER A 189 14.42 -11.98 12.49
CA SER A 189 13.28 -12.89 12.57
C SER A 189 13.58 -14.10 13.45
N GLU A 190 12.73 -14.31 14.43
CA GLU A 190 12.71 -15.50 15.27
C GLU A 190 11.80 -16.56 14.65
N GLU A 191 11.75 -17.77 15.26
CA GLU A 191 11.03 -18.94 14.76
C GLU A 191 9.81 -18.64 13.86
N PRO A 192 9.86 -19.05 12.57
CA PRO A 192 8.82 -18.69 11.60
C PRO A 192 7.47 -19.35 11.88
N ALA A 193 7.34 -20.31 12.81
CA ALA A 193 6.13 -21.05 13.14
C ALA A 193 5.35 -21.55 11.89
N ASP A 194 4.06 -21.85 12.00
CA ASP A 194 3.20 -22.33 10.89
C ASP A 194 2.68 -21.20 9.98
N TYR A 195 3.55 -20.24 9.62
CA TYR A 195 3.13 -19.09 8.79
C TYR A 195 2.59 -19.52 7.42
N ARG A 196 3.10 -20.61 6.86
CA ARG A 196 2.67 -21.11 5.53
C ARG A 196 1.20 -21.54 5.53
N GLU A 197 0.74 -22.19 6.59
CA GLU A 197 -0.68 -22.56 6.71
C GLU A 197 -1.56 -21.34 6.86
N THR A 198 -1.15 -20.40 7.70
CA THR A 198 -1.86 -19.12 7.86
C THR A 198 -1.98 -18.38 6.53
N LEU A 199 -0.91 -18.29 5.75
CA LEU A 199 -0.92 -17.63 4.43
C LEU A 199 -1.82 -18.35 3.43
N LYS A 200 -1.81 -19.69 3.41
CA LYS A 200 -2.71 -20.48 2.56
C LYS A 200 -4.18 -20.20 2.88
N GLU A 201 -4.52 -20.14 4.17
CA GLU A 201 -5.88 -19.82 4.62
C GLU A 201 -6.26 -18.39 4.18
N MET A 202 -5.40 -17.41 4.43
CA MET A 202 -5.62 -16.01 4.02
C MET A 202 -5.91 -15.90 2.53
N VAL A 203 -5.08 -16.52 1.70
CA VAL A 203 -5.21 -16.47 0.24
C VAL A 203 -6.45 -17.22 -0.25
N LYS A 204 -6.78 -18.35 0.37
CA LYS A 204 -8.01 -19.12 0.08
C LYS A 204 -9.25 -18.26 0.32
N GLU A 205 -9.23 -17.43 1.34
CA GLU A 205 -10.31 -16.51 1.66
C GLU A 205 -10.21 -15.15 0.92
N GLY A 206 -9.27 -15.00 0.00
CA GLY A 206 -9.14 -13.82 -0.87
C GLY A 206 -8.39 -12.64 -0.23
N ALA A 207 -7.70 -12.85 0.90
CA ALA A 207 -6.81 -11.86 1.46
C ALA A 207 -5.43 -11.89 0.79
N THR A 208 -4.69 -10.78 0.86
CA THR A 208 -3.32 -10.67 0.35
C THR A 208 -2.37 -10.17 1.43
N VAL A 209 -1.09 -10.52 1.31
CA VAL A 209 -0.04 -10.11 2.27
C VAL A 209 1.12 -9.49 1.52
N SER A 210 1.43 -8.23 1.82
CA SER A 210 2.65 -7.57 1.35
C SER A 210 3.64 -7.38 2.50
N VAL A 211 4.90 -7.29 2.14
CA VAL A 211 6.01 -7.18 3.10
C VAL A 211 6.83 -5.95 2.78
N ILE A 212 7.13 -5.16 3.80
CA ILE A 212 8.16 -4.12 3.78
C ILE A 212 9.30 -4.64 4.65
N ALA A 213 10.41 -5.00 4.02
CA ALA A 213 11.60 -5.54 4.64
C ALA A 213 12.64 -4.42 4.82
N LEU A 214 12.99 -4.08 6.05
CA LEU A 214 14.05 -3.14 6.33
C LEU A 214 15.39 -3.85 6.20
N GLY A 215 16.13 -3.52 5.14
CA GLY A 215 17.36 -4.19 4.76
C GLY A 215 17.45 -4.36 3.26
N THR A 216 18.27 -5.29 2.84
CA THR A 216 18.56 -5.58 1.43
C THR A 216 18.14 -7.01 1.06
N GLU A 217 18.13 -7.31 -0.23
CA GLU A 217 17.90 -8.69 -0.72
C GLU A 217 18.93 -9.72 -0.26
N LYS A 218 20.04 -9.26 0.34
CA LYS A 218 21.13 -10.09 0.87
C LYS A 218 21.06 -10.29 2.38
N SER A 219 20.12 -9.63 3.05
CA SER A 219 19.90 -9.79 4.49
C SER A 219 19.49 -11.21 4.85
N ALA A 220 19.74 -11.62 6.09
CA ALA A 220 19.59 -13.01 6.54
C ALA A 220 18.18 -13.57 6.30
N ASP A 221 17.16 -12.77 6.57
CA ASP A 221 15.76 -13.18 6.48
C ASP A 221 15.09 -12.77 5.15
N ALA A 222 15.85 -12.22 4.20
CA ALA A 222 15.31 -11.78 2.91
C ALA A 222 14.56 -12.90 2.16
N GLY A 223 15.06 -14.14 2.25
CA GLY A 223 14.42 -15.32 1.66
C GLY A 223 13.06 -15.62 2.29
N LEU A 224 12.98 -15.60 3.61
CA LEU A 224 11.74 -15.81 4.38
C LEU A 224 10.71 -14.73 4.05
N LEU A 225 11.10 -13.46 4.07
CA LEU A 225 10.21 -12.34 3.82
C LEU A 225 9.69 -12.33 2.38
N ARG A 226 10.53 -12.73 1.42
CA ARG A 226 10.12 -12.92 0.01
C ARG A 226 9.10 -14.05 -0.11
N GLU A 227 9.34 -15.21 0.52
CA GLU A 227 8.40 -16.32 0.52
C GLU A 227 7.04 -15.93 1.11
N ILE A 228 7.02 -15.14 2.19
CA ILE A 228 5.76 -14.66 2.80
C ILE A 228 4.98 -13.80 1.81
N ALA A 229 5.62 -12.87 1.13
CA ALA A 229 4.96 -12.02 0.14
C ALA A 229 4.45 -12.82 -1.06
N GLU A 230 5.22 -13.77 -1.57
CA GLU A 230 4.85 -14.63 -2.70
C GLU A 230 3.67 -15.54 -2.35
N LEU A 231 3.74 -16.26 -1.24
CA LEU A 231 2.65 -17.10 -0.74
C LEU A 231 1.40 -16.27 -0.42
N GLY A 232 1.60 -15.06 0.12
CA GLY A 232 0.54 -14.10 0.41
C GLY A 232 -0.04 -13.39 -0.81
N ARG A 233 0.45 -13.68 -2.03
CA ARG A 233 0.03 -13.02 -3.30
C ARG A 233 0.12 -11.50 -3.27
N GLY A 234 1.01 -10.96 -2.46
CA GLY A 234 1.28 -9.53 -2.36
C GLY A 234 2.60 -9.12 -2.99
N ARG A 235 3.21 -8.11 -2.43
CA ARG A 235 4.46 -7.51 -2.90
C ARG A 235 5.48 -7.52 -1.79
N ILE A 236 6.77 -7.55 -2.16
CA ILE A 236 7.87 -7.29 -1.25
C ILE A 236 8.59 -6.02 -1.66
N PHE A 237 8.96 -5.22 -0.65
CA PHE A 237 9.76 -4.01 -0.79
C PHE A 237 10.96 -4.14 0.13
N PHE A 238 12.16 -4.15 -0.44
CA PHE A 238 13.38 -4.04 0.35
C PHE A 238 13.73 -2.56 0.50
N CYS A 239 13.94 -2.13 1.73
CA CYS A 239 14.25 -0.75 2.09
C CYS A 239 15.64 -0.71 2.73
N ASP A 240 16.65 -0.37 1.96
CA ASP A 240 18.02 -0.16 2.40
C ASP A 240 18.25 1.21 3.06
N ARG A 241 17.37 2.16 2.75
CA ARG A 241 17.40 3.51 3.31
C ARG A 241 16.17 3.75 4.19
N PRO A 242 16.32 3.72 5.51
CA PRO A 242 15.18 3.84 6.44
C PRO A 242 14.31 5.09 6.21
N GLY A 243 14.88 6.17 5.67
CA GLY A 243 14.13 7.38 5.33
C GLY A 243 13.03 7.20 4.28
N ASP A 244 13.11 6.14 3.46
CA ASP A 244 12.13 5.84 2.42
C ASP A 244 10.91 5.05 2.96
N ILE A 245 10.97 4.56 4.20
CA ILE A 245 9.90 3.75 4.83
C ILE A 245 8.52 4.40 4.70
N PRO A 246 8.29 5.66 5.09
CA PRO A 246 6.96 6.25 4.99
C PRO A 246 6.42 6.30 3.55
N SER A 247 7.30 6.53 2.57
CA SER A 247 6.92 6.55 1.15
C SER A 247 6.49 5.18 0.64
N ILE A 248 7.18 4.12 1.07
CA ILE A 248 6.85 2.73 0.71
C ILE A 248 5.49 2.34 1.31
N PHE A 249 5.23 2.67 2.58
CA PHE A 249 3.92 2.46 3.20
C PHE A 249 2.80 3.18 2.43
N ALA A 250 3.03 4.44 2.06
CA ALA A 250 2.07 5.21 1.28
C ALA A 250 1.80 4.58 -0.09
N GLN A 251 2.84 4.18 -0.80
CA GLN A 251 2.75 3.55 -2.10
C GLN A 251 1.94 2.25 -2.04
N GLU A 252 2.22 1.39 -1.06
CA GLU A 252 1.48 0.14 -0.87
C GLU A 252 0.02 0.39 -0.52
N THR A 253 -0.24 1.30 0.41
CA THR A 253 -1.60 1.69 0.81
C THR A 253 -2.43 2.15 -0.38
N VAL A 254 -1.90 3.07 -1.18
CA VAL A 254 -2.59 3.59 -2.37
C VAL A 254 -2.87 2.48 -3.38
N SER A 255 -1.90 1.59 -3.58
CA SER A 255 -2.04 0.47 -4.50
C SER A 255 -3.14 -0.53 -4.07
N VAL A 256 -3.27 -0.78 -2.77
CA VAL A 256 -4.28 -1.70 -2.21
C VAL A 256 -5.65 -1.04 -2.15
N ALA A 257 -5.74 0.16 -1.57
CA ALA A 257 -7.00 0.85 -1.33
C ALA A 257 -7.66 1.41 -2.61
N ARG A 258 -6.86 1.67 -3.64
CA ARG A 258 -7.32 2.22 -4.93
C ARG A 258 -7.33 1.20 -6.05
N ALA A 259 -7.34 -0.10 -5.75
CA ALA A 259 -7.56 -1.15 -6.75
C ALA A 259 -9.03 -1.08 -7.25
N ALA A 260 -9.37 0.05 -7.88
CA ALA A 260 -10.69 0.31 -8.49
C ALA A 260 -10.90 -0.50 -9.79
N PHE A 261 -10.03 -1.48 -10.08
CA PHE A 261 -10.13 -2.31 -11.27
C PHE A 261 -10.81 -3.63 -10.94
N ILE A 262 -11.95 -3.84 -11.55
CA ILE A 262 -12.58 -5.17 -11.61
C ILE A 262 -11.72 -6.03 -12.52
N ARG A 263 -11.08 -7.06 -11.96
CA ARG A 263 -10.27 -8.04 -12.70
C ARG A 263 -11.14 -9.19 -13.25
N GLU A 264 -12.23 -8.85 -13.91
CA GLU A 264 -13.06 -9.85 -14.57
C GLU A 264 -12.83 -9.81 -16.08
N ARG A 265 -12.96 -11.00 -16.72
CA ARG A 265 -12.99 -11.06 -18.18
C ARG A 265 -14.28 -10.41 -18.66
N THR A 266 -14.19 -9.19 -19.16
CA THR A 266 -15.33 -8.48 -19.74
C THR A 266 -15.41 -8.81 -21.22
N SER A 267 -16.51 -9.42 -21.66
CA SER A 267 -16.79 -9.57 -23.08
C SER A 267 -17.28 -8.24 -23.64
N LEU A 268 -16.50 -7.64 -24.51
CA LEU A 268 -16.90 -6.44 -25.24
C LEU A 268 -17.83 -6.83 -26.38
N ARG A 269 -19.04 -6.30 -26.42
CA ARG A 269 -19.94 -6.37 -27.59
C ARG A 269 -19.85 -5.05 -28.31
N GLY A 270 -19.44 -5.10 -29.57
CA GLY A 270 -19.54 -3.94 -30.46
C GLY A 270 -21.02 -3.58 -30.62
N THR A 271 -21.38 -2.33 -30.37
CA THR A 271 -22.68 -1.79 -30.80
C THR A 271 -22.52 -1.31 -32.23
N ALA A 272 -23.26 -1.90 -33.16
CA ALA A 272 -23.37 -1.38 -34.50
C ALA A 272 -24.05 0.00 -34.43
N GLY A 273 -23.34 1.05 -34.79
CA GLY A 273 -23.91 2.37 -34.84
C GLY A 273 -22.89 3.49 -34.79
N TRP A 274 -22.25 3.68 -35.91
CA TRP A 274 -21.69 4.97 -36.33
C TRP A 274 -22.11 5.19 -37.78
#